data_f78c845f3c9ffb70d560735dc0088db3
#
_entry.id   f78c845f3c9ffb70d560735dc0088db3
#
_cell.length_a   1.000
_cell.length_b   1.000
_cell.length_c   1.000
_cell.angle_alpha   90.00
_cell.angle_beta   90.00
_cell.angle_gamma   90.00
#
_symmetry.space_group_name_H-M   'P 1'
#
loop_
_entity.id
_entity.type
_entity.pdbx_description
1 polymer ?
#
loop_
_entity_poly.entity_id
_entity_poly.type
_entity_poly.pdbx_seq_one_letter_code
_entity_poly.pdbx_strand_id
1 'polypeptide(L)'
;MEIKYLGTAAAEGWPAVFCTCEACKRARALGGKNIRTRSQAIVDNTVLIDLPPDTYLHVLREGMTIDKVESVLITHSHQDHFY
;
A
#
# COMPACT_ATOMS: atom_id res chain seq x y z
N MET A 1 -17.07 8.76 -9.39
CA MET A 1 -16.25 8.28 -8.24
C MET A 1 -15.02 7.58 -8.78
N GLU A 2 -13.86 7.92 -8.27
CA GLU A 2 -12.58 7.34 -8.68
C GLU A 2 -11.93 6.65 -7.50
N ILE A 3 -11.52 5.39 -7.68
CA ILE A 3 -10.80 4.63 -6.66
C ILE A 3 -9.42 4.30 -7.23
N LYS A 4 -8.37 4.67 -6.49
CA LYS A 4 -7.00 4.32 -6.84
C LYS A 4 -6.43 3.39 -5.78
N TYR A 5 -5.97 2.22 -6.20
CA TYR A 5 -5.30 1.27 -5.31
C TYR A 5 -3.82 1.63 -5.20
N LEU A 6 -3.38 1.91 -3.98
CA LEU A 6 -2.00 2.33 -3.72
C LEU A 6 -1.11 1.15 -3.33
N GLY A 7 -1.68 0.15 -2.69
CA GLY A 7 -1.01 -1.08 -2.33
C GLY A 7 -1.99 -2.22 -2.19
N THR A 8 -1.55 -3.46 -2.41
CA THR A 8 -2.43 -4.63 -2.47
C THR A 8 -1.91 -5.84 -1.70
N ALA A 9 -0.79 -5.72 -0.98
CA ALA A 9 -0.21 -6.83 -0.24
C ALA A 9 -0.71 -6.89 1.21
N ALA A 10 -0.45 -8.03 1.87
CA ALA A 10 -0.69 -8.20 3.30
C ALA A 10 0.48 -7.63 4.12
N ALA A 11 0.50 -7.89 5.43
CA ALA A 11 1.42 -7.26 6.37
C ALA A 11 2.91 -7.38 6.01
N GLU A 12 3.33 -8.51 5.47
CA GLU A 12 4.74 -8.75 5.11
C GLU A 12 5.13 -8.13 3.76
N GLY A 13 4.19 -7.58 3.01
CA GLY A 13 4.42 -7.07 1.66
C GLY A 13 4.55 -8.20 0.64
N TRP A 14 4.84 -7.84 -0.61
CA TRP A 14 5.15 -8.82 -1.65
C TRP A 14 6.27 -8.29 -2.53
N PRO A 15 7.42 -8.97 -2.69
CA PRO A 15 7.77 -10.21 -1.99
C PRO A 15 7.88 -9.97 -0.48
N ALA A 16 7.65 -11.03 0.30
CA ALA A 16 7.67 -10.93 1.75
C ALA A 16 9.08 -10.59 2.25
N VAL A 17 9.15 -9.69 3.25
CA VAL A 17 10.40 -9.02 3.63
C VAL A 17 11.52 -9.99 4.04
N PHE A 18 11.19 -11.10 4.70
CA PHE A 18 12.17 -12.08 5.12
C PHE A 18 12.09 -13.40 4.34
N CYS A 19 11.27 -13.47 3.32
CA CYS A 19 11.06 -14.71 2.58
C CYS A 19 12.14 -14.89 1.50
N THR A 20 12.72 -16.09 1.46
CA THR A 20 13.72 -16.47 0.46
C THR A 20 13.25 -17.59 -0.45
N CYS A 21 11.94 -17.87 -0.49
CA CYS A 21 11.40 -18.89 -1.37
C CYS A 21 11.57 -18.49 -2.85
N GLU A 22 11.40 -19.44 -3.75
CA GLU A 22 11.63 -19.23 -5.17
C GLU A 22 10.76 -18.12 -5.76
N ALA A 23 9.47 -18.09 -5.36
CA ALA A 23 8.54 -17.06 -5.84
C ALA A 23 8.96 -15.66 -5.40
N CYS A 24 9.35 -15.49 -4.13
CA CYS A 24 9.79 -14.19 -3.63
C CYS A 24 11.11 -13.74 -4.26
N LYS A 25 12.06 -14.66 -4.45
CA LYS A 25 13.32 -14.33 -5.15
C LYS A 25 13.05 -13.87 -6.57
N ARG A 26 12.15 -14.56 -7.27
CA ARG A 26 11.79 -14.20 -8.64
C ARG A 26 11.10 -12.83 -8.69
N ALA A 27 10.18 -12.56 -7.75
CA ALA A 27 9.50 -11.28 -7.67
C ALA A 27 10.48 -10.13 -7.47
N ARG A 28 11.48 -10.30 -6.59
CA ARG A 28 12.52 -9.27 -6.36
C ARG A 28 13.33 -9.02 -7.63
N ALA A 29 13.70 -10.10 -8.33
CA ALA A 29 14.50 -9.99 -9.55
C ALA A 29 13.75 -9.29 -10.67
N LEU A 30 12.45 -9.56 -10.82
CA LEU A 30 11.63 -8.98 -11.88
C LEU A 30 11.21 -7.54 -11.59
N GLY A 31 10.98 -7.20 -10.32
CA GLY A 31 10.55 -5.85 -9.93
C GLY A 31 9.22 -5.43 -10.54
N GLY A 32 8.99 -4.13 -10.66
CA GLY A 32 7.79 -3.57 -11.27
C GLY A 32 6.51 -4.03 -10.57
N LYS A 33 5.55 -4.55 -11.33
CA LYS A 33 4.28 -5.06 -10.80
C LYS A 33 4.43 -6.24 -9.86
N ASN A 34 5.60 -6.85 -9.81
CA ASN A 34 5.89 -7.94 -8.88
C ASN A 34 6.24 -7.45 -7.47
N ILE A 35 6.38 -6.14 -7.30
CA ILE A 35 6.60 -5.52 -5.99
C ILE A 35 5.28 -4.91 -5.54
N ARG A 36 4.73 -5.41 -4.42
CA ARG A 36 3.44 -4.98 -3.91
C ARG A 36 3.59 -4.49 -2.47
N THR A 37 3.17 -3.26 -2.22
CA THR A 37 3.16 -2.65 -0.89
C THR A 37 1.89 -3.03 -0.14
N ARG A 38 1.83 -2.69 1.16
CA ARG A 38 0.69 -3.02 2.01
C ARG A 38 -0.57 -2.33 1.54
N SER A 39 -1.72 -2.92 1.87
CA SER A 39 -3.02 -2.52 1.36
C SER A 39 -3.38 -1.07 1.71
N GLN A 40 -3.72 -0.30 0.71
CA GLN A 40 -4.24 1.07 0.86
C GLN A 40 -4.95 1.46 -0.43
N ALA A 41 -5.97 2.30 -0.31
CA ALA A 41 -6.64 2.89 -1.47
C ALA A 41 -7.05 4.34 -1.15
N ILE A 42 -7.30 5.12 -2.19
CA ILE A 42 -7.85 6.47 -2.02
C ILE A 42 -9.04 6.64 -2.96
N VAL A 43 -10.11 7.25 -2.44
CA VAL A 43 -11.35 7.48 -3.17
C VAL A 43 -11.50 8.98 -3.42
N ASP A 44 -11.62 9.37 -4.68
CA ASP A 44 -11.82 10.76 -5.13
C ASP A 44 -10.80 11.74 -4.55
N ASN A 45 -9.61 11.28 -4.18
CA ASN A 45 -8.54 12.06 -3.56
C ASN A 45 -8.91 12.66 -2.19
N THR A 46 -10.04 12.26 -1.60
CA THR A 46 -10.52 12.85 -0.33
C THR A 46 -10.66 11.84 0.80
N VAL A 47 -10.78 10.55 0.50
CA VAL A 47 -10.96 9.51 1.53
C VAL A 47 -9.89 8.44 1.35
N LEU A 48 -9.03 8.30 2.37
CA LEU A 48 -8.06 7.20 2.42
C LEU A 48 -8.73 5.98 3.07
N ILE A 49 -8.49 4.82 2.50
CA ILE A 49 -8.90 3.54 3.08
C ILE A 49 -7.63 2.87 3.59
N ASP A 50 -7.55 2.70 4.89
CA ASP A 50 -6.42 2.18 5.65
C ASP A 50 -5.21 3.13 5.70
N LEU A 51 -4.33 2.91 6.63
CA LEU A 51 -3.16 3.76 6.89
C LEU A 51 -1.95 2.88 7.23
N PRO A 52 -1.44 2.11 6.23
CA PRO A 52 -0.30 1.22 6.46
C PRO A 52 1.01 2.00 6.61
N PRO A 53 2.10 1.33 7.04
CA PRO A 53 3.40 1.99 7.13
C PRO A 53 3.92 2.52 5.78
N ASP A 54 3.42 1.98 4.66
CA ASP A 54 3.83 2.42 3.33
C ASP A 54 3.12 3.69 2.85
N THR A 55 2.30 4.33 3.68
CA THR A 55 1.56 5.54 3.31
C THR A 55 2.48 6.62 2.75
N TYR A 56 3.59 6.88 3.43
CA TYR A 56 4.56 7.88 2.98
C TYR A 56 5.11 7.55 1.58
N LEU A 57 5.46 6.28 1.37
CA LEU A 57 5.94 5.81 0.07
C LEU A 57 4.88 5.98 -1.01
N HIS A 58 3.61 5.66 -0.70
CA HIS A 58 2.51 5.82 -1.65
C HIS A 58 2.33 7.30 -2.03
N VAL A 59 2.40 8.20 -1.06
CA VAL A 59 2.28 9.64 -1.30
C VAL A 59 3.38 10.12 -2.25
N LEU A 60 4.63 9.73 -2.00
CA LEU A 60 5.76 10.13 -2.83
C LEU A 60 5.66 9.54 -4.24
N ARG A 61 5.36 8.24 -4.32
CA ARG A 61 5.36 7.51 -5.59
C ARG A 61 4.25 8.00 -6.54
N GLU A 62 3.08 8.32 -5.99
CA GLU A 62 1.94 8.76 -6.78
C GLU A 62 1.89 10.28 -6.95
N GLY A 63 2.78 11.02 -6.32
CA GLY A 63 2.76 12.48 -6.36
C GLY A 63 1.50 13.06 -5.73
N MET A 64 0.93 12.37 -4.74
CA MET A 64 -0.32 12.80 -4.12
C MET A 64 -0.11 13.97 -3.19
N THR A 65 -1.12 14.87 -3.15
CA THR A 65 -1.21 15.88 -2.11
C THR A 65 -2.27 15.43 -1.10
N ILE A 66 -1.84 15.17 0.13
CA ILE A 66 -2.75 14.66 1.17
C ILE A 66 -3.49 15.77 1.90
N ASP A 67 -3.24 17.00 1.57
CA ASP A 67 -3.93 18.17 2.13
C ASP A 67 -5.43 18.18 1.79
N LYS A 68 -5.83 17.44 0.75
CA LYS A 68 -7.24 17.30 0.35
C LYS A 68 -7.94 16.12 1.00
N VAL A 69 -7.22 15.31 1.76
CA VAL A 69 -7.82 14.16 2.43
C VAL A 69 -8.64 14.66 3.62
N GLU A 70 -9.93 14.31 3.62
CA GLU A 70 -10.88 14.72 4.65
C GLU A 70 -11.16 13.62 5.66
N SER A 71 -11.01 12.36 5.26
CA SER A 71 -11.37 11.22 6.09
C SER A 71 -10.43 10.05 5.85
N VAL A 72 -10.22 9.25 6.89
CA VAL A 72 -9.49 7.98 6.81
C VAL A 72 -10.39 6.89 7.37
N LEU A 73 -10.66 5.86 6.57
CA LEU A 73 -11.44 4.70 7.01
C LEU A 73 -10.48 3.54 7.27
N ILE A 74 -10.53 3.01 8.48
CA ILE A 74 -9.69 1.88 8.87
C ILE A 74 -10.53 0.61 8.82
N THR A 75 -10.14 -0.35 7.97
CA THR A 75 -10.90 -1.59 7.81
C THR A 75 -10.75 -2.50 9.02
N HIS A 76 -9.56 -2.52 9.63
CA HIS A 76 -9.34 -3.21 10.92
C HIS A 76 -8.03 -2.71 11.54
N SER A 77 -7.81 -3.03 12.83
CA SER A 77 -6.75 -2.42 13.63
C SER A 77 -5.38 -3.10 13.54
N HIS A 78 -5.18 -4.01 12.62
CA HIS A 78 -3.86 -4.62 12.41
C HIS A 78 -2.86 -3.60 11.87
N GLN A 79 -1.58 -3.82 12.15
CA GLN A 79 -0.50 -2.87 11.83
C GLN A 79 -0.38 -2.56 10.34
N ASP A 80 -0.72 -3.51 9.47
CA ASP A 80 -0.66 -3.33 8.03
C ASP A 80 -1.80 -2.47 7.47
N HIS A 81 -2.80 -2.14 8.30
CA HIS A 81 -3.93 -1.29 7.92
C HIS A 81 -4.02 -0.02 8.74
N PHE A 82 -3.45 -0.01 9.95
CA PHE A 82 -3.44 1.14 10.82
C PHE A 82 -2.10 1.23 11.55
N TYR A 83 -1.21 2.00 10.99
CA TYR A 83 0.14 2.20 11.55
C TYR A 83 0.28 3.60 12.23
#